data_c3e85ae5bc1987a984d107595dd7a0c6
#
_entry.id   c3e85ae5bc1987a984d107595dd7a0c6
#
_cell.length_a   1.000
_cell.length_b   1.000
_cell.length_c   1.000
_cell.angle_alpha   90.00
_cell.angle_beta   90.00
_cell.angle_gamma   90.00
#
_symmetry.space_group_name_H-M   'P 1'
#
loop_
_entity.id
_entity.type
_entity.pdbx_description
1 polymer ?
#
loop_
_entity_poly.entity_id
_entity_poly.type
_entity_poly.pdbx_seq_one_letter_code
_entity_poly.pdbx_strand_id
1 'polypeptide(L)'
;VQVTDKRGTLAGWKLTLSQPEQFKTATGEELVGAQLTFTKAEAASMVDEKYKPTEVSSTISLTPGVNNNLAMNAKKETGVGTWVYRFGSNEATNKEAVQLFVPGKSVKLAQQYSTKLVWALEDTPANN
;
A
#
# COMPACT_ATOMS: atom_id res chain seq x y z
N VAL A 1 6.97 -1.52 4.10
CA VAL A 1 7.59 -0.75 3.00
C VAL A 1 8.28 0.48 3.59
N GLN A 2 9.46 0.75 3.12
CA GLN A 2 10.29 1.83 3.64
C GLN A 2 10.58 2.85 2.55
N VAL A 3 10.45 4.14 2.91
CA VAL A 3 10.81 5.26 2.03
C VAL A 3 11.90 6.06 2.73
N THR A 4 12.98 6.34 2.03
CA THR A 4 14.07 7.16 2.54
C THR A 4 14.30 8.35 1.62
N ASP A 5 14.24 9.56 2.18
CA ASP A 5 14.51 10.80 1.46
C ASP A 5 15.69 11.53 2.11
N LYS A 6 16.82 11.47 1.45
CA LYS A 6 18.08 12.13 1.90
C LYS A 6 18.56 13.18 0.91
N ARG A 7 17.67 13.65 0.03
CA ARG A 7 18.04 14.62 -1.00
C ARG A 7 18.42 15.98 -0.47
N GLY A 8 17.94 16.33 0.74
CA GLY A 8 18.19 17.64 1.31
C GLY A 8 17.39 18.78 0.69
N THR A 9 16.50 18.47 -0.26
CA THR A 9 15.69 19.46 -0.97
C THR A 9 14.35 19.75 -0.30
N LEU A 10 13.90 18.86 0.58
CA LEU A 10 12.57 18.91 1.20
C LEU A 10 11.44 19.06 0.18
N ALA A 11 11.62 18.43 -0.99
CA ALA A 11 10.66 18.56 -2.10
C ALA A 11 9.39 17.74 -1.92
N GLY A 12 9.42 16.75 -1.02
CA GLY A 12 8.30 15.85 -0.82
C GLY A 12 8.33 14.65 -1.76
N TRP A 13 7.35 13.75 -1.60
CA TRP A 13 7.25 12.52 -2.39
C TRP A 13 5.87 11.89 -2.21
N LYS A 14 5.59 10.90 -3.04
CA LYS A 14 4.33 10.16 -3.00
C LYS A 14 4.62 8.67 -3.15
N LEU A 15 4.01 7.84 -2.31
CA LEU A 15 4.08 6.38 -2.39
C LEU A 15 2.71 5.83 -2.76
N THR A 16 2.65 5.01 -3.81
CA THR A 16 1.39 4.40 -4.27
C THR A 16 1.52 2.89 -4.35
N LEU A 17 0.37 2.22 -4.32
CA LEU A 17 0.27 0.77 -4.43
C LEU A 17 -0.72 0.42 -5.54
N SER A 18 -0.37 -0.56 -6.36
CA SER A 18 -1.21 -1.02 -7.46
C SER A 18 -1.29 -2.53 -7.48
N GLN A 19 -2.43 -3.05 -7.92
CA GLN A 19 -2.62 -4.46 -8.23
C GLN A 19 -3.04 -4.55 -9.71
N PRO A 20 -2.09 -4.75 -10.63
CA PRO A 20 -2.39 -4.73 -12.07
C PRO A 20 -3.35 -5.82 -12.52
N GLU A 21 -3.30 -6.99 -11.89
CA GLU A 21 -4.07 -8.15 -12.28
C GLU A 21 -4.74 -8.82 -11.09
N GLN A 22 -5.85 -9.49 -11.35
CA GLN A 22 -6.57 -10.29 -10.35
C GLN A 22 -5.73 -11.50 -9.92
N PHE A 23 -6.03 -12.05 -8.75
CA PHE A 23 -5.50 -13.35 -8.35
C PHE A 23 -5.85 -14.41 -9.38
N LYS A 24 -4.88 -15.23 -9.73
CA LYS A 24 -5.08 -16.31 -10.69
C LYS A 24 -4.19 -17.50 -10.38
N THR A 25 -4.58 -18.66 -10.91
CA THR A 25 -3.80 -19.88 -10.82
C THR A 25 -2.66 -19.89 -11.84
N ALA A 26 -1.77 -20.87 -11.75
CA ALA A 26 -0.68 -21.04 -12.72
C ALA A 26 -1.19 -21.24 -14.15
N THR A 27 -2.40 -21.75 -14.32
CA THR A 27 -3.02 -21.99 -15.62
C THR A 27 -3.94 -20.85 -16.07
N GLY A 28 -4.00 -19.76 -15.29
CA GLY A 28 -4.68 -18.54 -15.70
C GLY A 28 -6.12 -18.37 -15.26
N GLU A 29 -6.67 -19.29 -14.45
CA GLU A 29 -8.03 -19.14 -13.93
C GLU A 29 -8.07 -18.07 -12.85
N GLU A 30 -8.88 -17.04 -13.04
CA GLU A 30 -8.99 -15.93 -12.12
C GLU A 30 -9.92 -16.20 -10.94
N LEU A 31 -9.59 -15.63 -9.79
CA LEU A 31 -10.47 -15.60 -8.62
C LEU A 31 -11.37 -14.37 -8.75
N VAL A 32 -12.46 -14.53 -9.50
CA VAL A 32 -13.33 -13.41 -9.90
C VAL A 32 -13.94 -12.71 -8.69
N GLY A 33 -13.83 -11.39 -8.68
CA GLY A 33 -14.41 -10.55 -7.62
C GLY A 33 -13.63 -10.50 -6.32
N ALA A 34 -12.50 -11.17 -6.24
CA ALA A 34 -11.66 -11.12 -5.04
C ALA A 34 -11.09 -9.72 -4.83
N GLN A 35 -11.10 -9.24 -3.59
CA GLN A 35 -10.59 -7.92 -3.24
C GLN A 35 -9.66 -8.00 -2.05
N LEU A 36 -8.46 -7.46 -2.22
CA LEU A 36 -7.45 -7.38 -1.17
C LEU A 36 -7.55 -6.02 -0.50
N THR A 37 -7.64 -6.01 0.82
CA THR A 37 -7.74 -4.77 1.60
C THR A 37 -6.64 -4.75 2.66
N PHE A 38 -5.92 -3.64 2.71
CA PHE A 38 -4.93 -3.38 3.76
C PHE A 38 -5.53 -2.38 4.73
N THR A 39 -5.51 -2.69 6.02
CA THR A 39 -6.07 -1.85 7.07
C THR A 39 -5.03 -1.57 8.15
N LYS A 40 -5.34 -0.63 9.05
CA LYS A 40 -4.47 -0.32 10.19
C LYS A 40 -3.05 0.06 9.77
N ALA A 41 -2.93 0.71 8.62
CA ALA A 41 -1.64 1.19 8.14
C ALA A 41 -1.25 2.48 8.85
N GLU A 42 0.04 2.64 9.08
CA GLU A 42 0.58 3.84 9.71
C GLU A 42 2.00 4.12 9.22
N ALA A 43 2.42 5.35 9.37
CA ALA A 43 3.81 5.75 9.12
C ALA A 43 4.56 5.79 10.45
N ALA A 44 5.75 5.21 10.49
CA ALA A 44 6.59 5.20 11.68
C ALA A 44 8.01 5.60 11.33
N SER A 45 8.67 6.32 12.24
CA SER A 45 10.04 6.78 12.04
C SER A 45 10.66 7.23 13.35
N MET A 46 11.98 7.32 13.36
CA MET A 46 12.74 7.97 14.44
C MET A 46 12.91 9.46 14.19
N VAL A 47 12.44 9.95 13.04
CA VAL A 47 12.51 11.37 12.66
C VAL A 47 11.45 12.17 13.43
N ASP A 48 11.71 13.45 13.68
CA ASP A 48 10.79 14.35 14.36
C ASP A 48 9.41 14.36 13.66
N GLU A 49 8.35 14.34 14.45
CA GLU A 49 6.96 14.34 13.98
C GLU A 49 6.63 15.48 13.01
N LYS A 50 7.31 16.61 13.11
CA LYS A 50 7.07 17.75 12.20
C LYS A 50 7.35 17.41 10.74
N TYR A 51 8.16 16.37 10.50
CA TYR A 51 8.48 15.90 9.14
C TYR A 51 7.62 14.73 8.70
N LYS A 52 6.64 14.33 9.50
CA LYS A 52 5.75 13.22 9.16
C LYS A 52 5.05 13.47 7.82
N PRO A 53 4.93 12.44 6.96
CA PRO A 53 4.13 12.57 5.75
C PRO A 53 2.74 13.11 6.06
N THR A 54 2.26 14.04 5.24
CA THR A 54 1.01 14.76 5.52
C THR A 54 -0.24 13.92 5.34
N GLU A 55 -0.16 12.90 4.50
CA GLU A 55 -1.26 11.98 4.27
C GLU A 55 -0.76 10.56 4.37
N VAL A 56 -1.39 9.76 5.21
CA VAL A 56 -1.09 8.33 5.38
C VAL A 56 -2.42 7.59 5.32
N SER A 57 -2.60 6.80 4.27
CA SER A 57 -3.83 6.04 4.11
C SER A 57 -3.85 4.88 5.10
N SER A 58 -4.79 4.89 6.04
CA SER A 58 -4.93 3.82 7.03
C SER A 58 -5.56 2.57 6.42
N THR A 59 -6.29 2.72 5.33
CA THR A 59 -6.96 1.62 4.64
C THR A 59 -6.80 1.79 3.14
N ILE A 60 -6.38 0.72 2.46
CA ILE A 60 -6.31 0.67 1.00
C ILE A 60 -7.05 -0.58 0.54
N SER A 61 -8.10 -0.40 -0.26
CA SER A 61 -8.80 -1.50 -0.92
C SER A 61 -8.36 -1.53 -2.38
N LEU A 62 -7.78 -2.64 -2.80
CA LEU A 62 -7.26 -2.77 -4.16
C LEU A 62 -8.30 -3.35 -5.09
N THR A 63 -8.54 -2.66 -6.21
CA THR A 63 -9.34 -3.19 -7.31
C THR A 63 -8.37 -3.56 -8.42
N PRO A 64 -8.34 -4.81 -8.88
CA PRO A 64 -7.43 -5.22 -9.96
C PRO A 64 -7.59 -4.32 -11.17
N GLY A 65 -6.45 -3.86 -11.71
CA GLY A 65 -6.43 -2.96 -12.85
C GLY A 65 -6.50 -1.47 -12.50
N VAL A 66 -6.83 -1.11 -11.27
CA VAL A 66 -6.80 0.28 -10.80
C VAL A 66 -5.43 0.57 -10.22
N ASN A 67 -4.76 1.55 -10.78
CA ASN A 67 -3.39 1.90 -10.42
C ASN A 67 -3.32 3.10 -9.48
N ASN A 68 -2.14 3.26 -8.86
CA ASN A 68 -1.80 4.46 -8.09
C ASN A 68 -2.71 4.75 -6.90
N ASN A 69 -3.05 3.71 -6.13
CA ASN A 69 -3.74 3.89 -4.86
C ASN A 69 -2.76 4.53 -3.86
N LEU A 70 -3.13 5.69 -3.33
CA LEU A 70 -2.23 6.45 -2.46
C LEU A 70 -2.00 5.72 -1.13
N ALA A 71 -0.74 5.47 -0.80
CA ALA A 71 -0.34 4.92 0.50
C ALA A 71 0.11 6.04 1.43
N MET A 72 1.10 6.81 1.02
CA MET A 72 1.60 7.96 1.77
C MET A 72 1.89 9.12 0.83
N ASN A 73 1.67 10.33 1.30
CA ASN A 73 2.04 11.55 0.59
C ASN A 73 2.74 12.51 1.55
N ALA A 74 3.93 12.92 1.16
CA ALA A 74 4.70 13.92 1.89
C ALA A 74 4.79 15.18 1.05
N LYS A 75 4.07 16.22 1.44
CA LYS A 75 4.15 17.51 0.74
C LYS A 75 5.51 18.15 1.00
N LYS A 76 5.79 19.26 0.31
CA LYS A 76 7.05 20.00 0.52
C LYS A 76 7.32 20.24 1.99
N GLU A 77 8.57 20.10 2.38
CA GLU A 77 9.09 20.26 3.74
C GLU A 77 8.74 19.12 4.69
N THR A 78 8.15 18.03 4.17
CA THR A 78 7.86 16.84 4.97
C THR A 78 8.47 15.59 4.35
N GLY A 79 8.46 14.49 5.08
CA GLY A 79 8.90 13.18 4.59
C GLY A 79 10.41 12.99 4.55
N VAL A 80 11.20 13.92 5.09
CA VAL A 80 12.66 13.79 5.14
C VAL A 80 13.07 12.64 6.06
N GLY A 81 14.12 11.94 5.70
CA GLY A 81 14.64 10.80 6.46
C GLY A 81 13.97 9.50 6.06
N THR A 82 13.93 8.56 6.96
CA THR A 82 13.37 7.23 6.70
C THR A 82 12.01 7.08 7.36
N TRP A 83 11.01 6.71 6.57
CA TRP A 83 9.64 6.48 7.03
C TRP A 83 9.20 5.07 6.62
N VAL A 84 8.63 4.35 7.57
CA VAL A 84 8.14 2.98 7.35
C VAL A 84 6.62 3.00 7.27
N TYR A 85 6.09 2.51 6.16
CA TYR A 85 4.65 2.29 6.01
C TYR A 85 4.38 0.86 6.43
N ARG A 86 3.73 0.68 7.56
CA ARG A 86 3.50 -0.64 8.15
C ARG A 86 2.02 -0.89 8.40
N PHE A 87 1.65 -2.16 8.41
CA PHE A 87 0.27 -2.61 8.61
C PHE A 87 0.14 -3.23 9.99
N GLY A 88 -0.55 -2.52 10.90
CA GLY A 88 -0.66 -2.91 12.29
C GLY A 88 0.57 -2.50 13.10
N SER A 89 0.38 -2.26 14.37
CA SER A 89 1.45 -1.82 15.27
C SER A 89 1.93 -2.92 16.22
N ASN A 90 1.23 -4.05 16.27
CA ASN A 90 1.59 -5.17 17.11
C ASN A 90 1.07 -6.48 16.50
N GLU A 91 1.41 -7.61 17.13
CA GLU A 91 1.06 -8.93 16.61
C GLU A 91 -0.45 -9.13 16.43
N ALA A 92 -1.25 -8.64 17.37
CA ALA A 92 -2.70 -8.77 17.28
C ALA A 92 -3.28 -7.99 16.10
N THR A 93 -2.82 -6.75 15.87
CA THR A 93 -3.32 -5.92 14.77
C THR A 93 -2.74 -6.35 13.43
N ASN A 94 -1.53 -6.91 13.39
CA ASN A 94 -0.92 -7.41 12.16
C ASN A 94 -1.76 -8.52 11.52
N LYS A 95 -2.37 -9.37 12.32
CA LYS A 95 -3.21 -10.47 11.81
C LYS A 95 -4.46 -9.99 11.09
N GLU A 96 -4.93 -8.80 11.43
CA GLU A 96 -6.16 -8.22 10.86
C GLU A 96 -5.88 -7.18 9.79
N ALA A 97 -4.62 -6.82 9.60
CA ALA A 97 -4.24 -5.70 8.75
C ALA A 97 -4.35 -6.00 7.26
N VAL A 98 -4.29 -7.27 6.87
CA VAL A 98 -4.42 -7.68 5.47
C VAL A 98 -5.59 -8.64 5.36
N GLN A 99 -6.58 -8.28 4.55
CA GLN A 99 -7.81 -9.05 4.41
C GLN A 99 -8.08 -9.35 2.95
N LEU A 100 -8.53 -10.57 2.66
CA LEU A 100 -8.96 -10.96 1.33
C LEU A 100 -10.45 -11.30 1.36
N PHE A 101 -11.23 -10.56 0.61
CA PHE A 101 -12.64 -10.85 0.40
C PHE A 101 -12.83 -11.62 -0.89
N VAL A 102 -13.56 -12.74 -0.84
CA VAL A 102 -13.89 -13.53 -2.02
C VAL A 102 -15.42 -13.69 -2.06
N PRO A 103 -16.09 -13.19 -3.12
CA PRO A 103 -17.55 -13.32 -3.23
C PRO A 103 -17.99 -14.78 -3.18
N GLY A 104 -19.15 -15.05 -2.55
CA GLY A 104 -19.69 -16.40 -2.47
C GLY A 104 -20.06 -17.00 -3.81
N LYS A 105 -20.24 -16.14 -4.84
CA LYS A 105 -20.55 -16.56 -6.21
C LYS A 105 -19.33 -17.07 -6.97
N SER A 106 -18.12 -16.74 -6.49
CA SER A 106 -16.89 -17.07 -7.21
C SER A 106 -16.65 -18.57 -7.22
N VAL A 107 -16.23 -19.08 -8.36
CA VAL A 107 -15.78 -20.47 -8.46
C VAL A 107 -14.36 -20.52 -7.89
N LYS A 108 -14.19 -21.30 -6.83
CA LYS A 108 -12.90 -21.45 -6.18
C LYS A 108 -12.34 -22.83 -6.48
N LEU A 109 -11.16 -22.86 -7.09
CA LEU A 109 -10.49 -24.11 -7.40
C LEU A 109 -9.55 -24.47 -6.22
N ALA A 110 -9.34 -25.77 -6.01
CA ALA A 110 -8.41 -26.24 -4.98
C ALA A 110 -6.97 -26.10 -5.48
N GLN A 111 -6.56 -24.88 -5.80
CA GLN A 111 -5.24 -24.54 -6.37
C GLN A 111 -4.71 -23.28 -5.69
N GLN A 112 -3.43 -23.05 -5.86
CA GLN A 112 -2.79 -21.84 -5.37
C GLN A 112 -3.12 -20.68 -6.31
N TYR A 113 -3.55 -19.55 -5.73
CA TYR A 113 -3.77 -18.30 -6.44
C TYR A 113 -2.68 -17.31 -6.07
N SER A 114 -2.26 -16.51 -7.03
CA SER A 114 -1.27 -15.46 -6.79
C SER A 114 -1.61 -14.21 -7.58
N THR A 115 -1.11 -13.08 -7.10
CA THR A 115 -1.22 -11.81 -7.79
C THR A 115 0.09 -11.04 -7.61
N LYS A 116 0.21 -9.91 -8.29
CA LYS A 116 1.36 -9.03 -8.18
C LYS A 116 0.91 -7.69 -7.62
N LEU A 117 1.69 -7.16 -6.67
CA LEU A 117 1.52 -5.83 -6.14
C LEU A 117 2.71 -4.99 -6.56
N VAL A 118 2.44 -3.75 -6.95
CA VAL A 118 3.49 -2.83 -7.39
C VAL A 118 3.47 -1.59 -6.51
N TRP A 119 4.59 -1.34 -5.84
CA TRP A 119 4.83 -0.12 -5.09
C TRP A 119 5.56 0.87 -5.98
N ALA A 120 5.07 2.09 -6.06
CA ALA A 120 5.70 3.14 -6.84
C ALA A 120 5.99 4.35 -5.97
N LEU A 121 7.22 4.84 -6.04
CA LEU A 121 7.63 6.05 -5.34
C LEU A 121 7.88 7.15 -6.36
N GLU A 122 7.19 8.27 -6.21
CA GLU A 122 7.39 9.43 -7.06
C GLU A 122 8.04 10.54 -6.25
N ASP A 123 8.95 11.28 -6.87
CA ASP A 123 9.73 12.32 -6.20
C ASP A 123 8.98 13.65 -6.06
N THR A 124 7.72 13.69 -6.48
CA THR A 124 6.85 14.85 -6.29
C THR A 124 5.59 14.45 -5.53
N PRO A 125 5.09 15.31 -4.63
CA PRO A 125 3.87 14.98 -3.88
C PRO A 125 2.62 15.03 -4.75
N ALA A 126 1.54 14.40 -4.28
CA ALA A 126 0.29 14.29 -5.02
C ALA A 126 -0.37 15.64 -5.27
N ASN A 127 -0.29 16.57 -4.34
CA ASN A 127 -0.86 17.91 -4.43
C ASN A 127 0.25 18.94 -4.27
N ASN A 128 0.94 19.15 -5.32
CA ASN A 128 2.14 19.97 -5.37
C ASN A 128 1.79 21.46 -5.55
#